data_321a815ada39a757dc52686661fc47a9
#
_entry.id   321a815ada39a757dc52686661fc47a9
#
_cell.length_a   1.000
_cell.length_b   1.000
_cell.length_c   1.000
_cell.angle_alpha   90.00
_cell.angle_beta   90.00
_cell.angle_gamma   90.00
#
_symmetry.space_group_name_H-M   'P 1'
#
loop_
_entity.id
_entity.type
_entity.pdbx_description
1 polymer ?
#
loop_
_entity_poly.entity_id
_entity_poly.type
_entity_poly.pdbx_seq_one_letter_code
_entity_poly.pdbx_strand_id
1 'polypeptide(L)'
;ETNLKTNTVNKMPATVPESVLKRRATAKEVEARREQAAAAAAEKRRAGRKKAFKRAEQYVKEYKADENELIRMRRAAKASGNIFVDPEPKVAVVIRIRGILGNAPKVRKILQLLRLRQIHNAVFVRLNKATINMLRLVEPYIVYGEPNLKTVKQLIYKRGFGKINKQRIPIADNSVIEKALGKHDIICVEDLVHEIFKCGPNFKAASNFLWPMKLSAPLGGYKQKLLHFNEGGDAGNRGEEVNAFIQRMI
;
A
#
# COMPACT_ATOMS: atom_id res chain seq x y z
N GLU A 1 -26.89 -79.23 36.40
CA GLU A 1 -27.74 -78.23 35.70
C GLU A 1 -27.89 -77.03 36.59
N THR A 2 -27.08 -76.06 36.38
CA THR A 2 -27.17 -74.79 37.10
C THR A 2 -27.44 -73.66 36.08
N ASN A 3 -28.68 -73.20 36.10
CA ASN A 3 -29.18 -72.03 35.31
C ASN A 3 -28.52 -70.75 35.80
N LEU A 4 -27.63 -70.23 35.01
CA LEU A 4 -27.13 -68.81 35.13
C LEU A 4 -28.16 -67.91 34.48
N LYS A 5 -29.02 -67.27 35.28
CA LYS A 5 -29.84 -66.11 34.86
C LYS A 5 -28.95 -64.91 34.62
N THR A 6 -28.69 -64.56 33.36
CA THR A 6 -28.06 -63.27 32.97
C THR A 6 -29.03 -62.12 33.26
N ASN A 7 -28.70 -61.38 34.29
CA ASN A 7 -29.39 -60.11 34.64
C ASN A 7 -28.98 -59.04 33.61
N THR A 8 -29.77 -58.88 32.57
CA THR A 8 -29.71 -57.73 31.66
C THR A 8 -30.18 -56.48 32.40
N VAL A 9 -29.23 -55.72 32.97
CA VAL A 9 -29.49 -54.39 33.51
C VAL A 9 -29.87 -53.48 32.35
N ASN A 10 -31.17 -53.22 32.24
CA ASN A 10 -31.75 -52.25 31.29
C ASN A 10 -31.23 -50.86 31.67
N LYS A 11 -30.13 -50.43 31.04
CA LYS A 11 -29.52 -49.12 31.23
C LYS A 11 -30.46 -48.10 30.62
N MET A 12 -31.32 -47.47 31.44
CA MET A 12 -32.13 -46.35 31.00
C MET A 12 -31.23 -45.28 30.36
N PRO A 13 -31.57 -44.73 29.18
CA PRO A 13 -30.77 -43.68 28.58
C PRO A 13 -30.73 -42.50 29.54
N ALA A 14 -29.56 -42.10 29.94
CA ALA A 14 -29.36 -40.92 30.82
C ALA A 14 -30.06 -39.71 30.21
N THR A 15 -31.12 -39.24 30.87
CA THR A 15 -31.85 -38.04 30.46
C THR A 15 -30.88 -36.84 30.50
N VAL A 16 -30.57 -36.26 29.34
CA VAL A 16 -29.69 -35.09 29.26
C VAL A 16 -30.40 -33.91 29.91
N PRO A 17 -29.75 -33.22 30.86
CA PRO A 17 -30.36 -32.02 31.52
C PRO A 17 -30.82 -30.98 30.51
N GLU A 18 -31.95 -30.34 30.75
CA GLU A 18 -32.57 -29.33 29.87
C GLU A 18 -31.61 -28.17 29.55
N SER A 19 -30.79 -27.75 30.52
CA SER A 19 -29.77 -26.72 30.34
C SER A 19 -28.72 -27.11 29.27
N VAL A 20 -28.39 -28.40 29.20
CA VAL A 20 -27.44 -28.90 28.18
C VAL A 20 -28.11 -28.95 26.79
N LEU A 21 -29.39 -29.31 26.72
CA LEU A 21 -30.16 -29.31 25.48
C LEU A 21 -30.32 -27.88 24.94
N LYS A 22 -30.67 -26.92 25.78
CA LYS A 22 -30.72 -25.49 25.41
C LYS A 22 -29.37 -24.96 24.92
N ARG A 23 -28.30 -25.30 25.63
CA ARG A 23 -26.92 -24.90 25.23
C ARG A 23 -26.50 -25.52 23.89
N ARG A 24 -26.89 -26.76 23.62
CA ARG A 24 -26.65 -27.43 22.33
C ARG A 24 -27.48 -26.81 21.19
N ALA A 25 -28.73 -26.44 21.44
CA ALA A 25 -29.60 -25.76 20.48
C ALA A 25 -29.03 -24.38 20.11
N THR A 26 -28.69 -23.56 21.10
CA THR A 26 -28.06 -22.25 20.85
C THR A 26 -26.70 -22.37 20.17
N ALA A 27 -25.90 -23.39 20.48
CA ALA A 27 -24.62 -23.66 19.79
C ALA A 27 -24.83 -24.00 18.30
N LYS A 28 -25.83 -24.84 17.97
CA LYS A 28 -26.18 -25.16 16.59
C LYS A 28 -26.67 -23.94 15.81
N GLU A 29 -27.50 -23.09 16.41
CA GLU A 29 -27.95 -21.85 15.78
C GLU A 29 -26.79 -20.88 15.50
N VAL A 30 -25.87 -20.74 16.45
CA VAL A 30 -24.67 -19.92 16.29
C VAL A 30 -23.76 -20.49 15.19
N GLU A 31 -23.61 -21.80 15.13
CA GLU A 31 -22.81 -22.48 14.09
C GLU A 31 -23.45 -22.29 12.71
N ALA A 32 -24.74 -22.54 12.56
CA ALA A 32 -25.47 -22.32 11.30
C ALA A 32 -25.36 -20.84 10.84
N ARG A 33 -25.47 -19.89 11.76
CA ARG A 33 -25.30 -18.45 11.46
C ARG A 33 -23.87 -18.12 11.02
N ARG A 34 -22.85 -18.77 11.63
CA ARG A 34 -21.45 -18.61 11.22
C ARG A 34 -21.20 -19.18 9.82
N GLU A 35 -21.75 -20.36 9.51
CA GLU A 35 -21.64 -20.97 8.19
C GLU A 35 -22.29 -20.12 7.10
N GLN A 36 -23.52 -19.62 7.34
CA GLN A 36 -24.19 -18.70 6.42
C GLN A 36 -23.40 -17.42 6.21
N ALA A 37 -22.86 -16.82 7.29
CA ALA A 37 -22.02 -15.64 7.20
C ALA A 37 -20.70 -15.90 6.45
N ALA A 38 -20.09 -17.08 6.64
CA ALA A 38 -18.89 -17.50 5.95
C ALA A 38 -19.16 -17.72 4.45
N ALA A 39 -20.28 -18.37 4.09
CA ALA A 39 -20.69 -18.57 2.70
C ALA A 39 -20.93 -17.22 1.98
N ALA A 40 -21.70 -16.33 2.59
CA ALA A 40 -21.95 -14.98 2.06
C ALA A 40 -20.65 -14.16 1.91
N ALA A 41 -19.73 -14.27 2.88
CA ALA A 41 -18.43 -13.63 2.80
C ALA A 41 -17.56 -14.21 1.67
N ALA A 42 -17.60 -15.53 1.46
CA ALA A 42 -16.88 -16.20 0.37
C ALA A 42 -17.40 -15.76 -1.02
N GLU A 43 -18.71 -15.66 -1.17
CA GLU A 43 -19.35 -15.19 -2.41
C GLU A 43 -18.98 -13.73 -2.69
N LYS A 44 -19.07 -12.85 -1.69
CA LYS A 44 -18.64 -11.45 -1.79
C LYS A 44 -17.16 -11.33 -2.20
N ARG A 45 -16.28 -12.17 -1.63
CA ARG A 45 -14.84 -12.20 -2.01
C ARG A 45 -14.66 -12.66 -3.46
N ARG A 46 -15.42 -13.65 -3.93
CA ARG A 46 -15.35 -14.12 -5.32
C ARG A 46 -15.79 -13.04 -6.30
N ALA A 47 -16.90 -12.36 -6.02
CA ALA A 47 -17.39 -11.23 -6.81
C ALA A 47 -16.38 -10.06 -6.81
N GLY A 48 -15.82 -9.71 -5.64
CA GLY A 48 -14.80 -8.69 -5.50
C GLY A 48 -13.53 -8.98 -6.30
N ARG A 49 -13.06 -10.24 -6.32
CA ARG A 49 -11.90 -10.66 -7.14
C ARG A 49 -12.15 -10.49 -8.63
N LYS A 50 -13.35 -10.85 -9.13
CA LYS A 50 -13.71 -10.66 -10.55
C LYS A 50 -13.71 -9.16 -10.92
N LYS A 51 -14.26 -8.32 -10.04
CA LYS A 51 -14.28 -6.85 -10.24
C LYS A 51 -12.87 -6.27 -10.24
N ALA A 52 -12.03 -6.65 -9.27
CA ALA A 52 -10.64 -6.21 -9.18
C ALA A 52 -9.83 -6.64 -10.42
N PHE A 53 -10.02 -7.86 -10.92
CA PHE A 53 -9.32 -8.33 -12.11
C PHE A 53 -9.68 -7.51 -13.36
N LYS A 54 -10.97 -7.23 -13.59
CA LYS A 54 -11.42 -6.39 -14.71
C LYS A 54 -10.81 -4.97 -14.64
N ARG A 55 -10.78 -4.38 -13.45
CA ARG A 55 -10.14 -3.06 -13.24
C ARG A 55 -8.64 -3.11 -13.52
N ALA A 56 -7.93 -4.11 -12.99
CA ALA A 56 -6.51 -4.27 -13.24
C ALA A 56 -6.18 -4.42 -14.72
N GLU A 57 -7.00 -5.16 -15.48
CA GLU A 57 -6.87 -5.28 -16.94
C GLU A 57 -7.05 -3.93 -17.63
N GLN A 58 -8.05 -3.15 -17.22
CA GLN A 58 -8.28 -1.80 -17.74
C GLN A 58 -7.09 -0.88 -17.49
N TYR A 59 -6.54 -0.89 -16.26
CA TYR A 59 -5.37 -0.08 -15.90
C TYR A 59 -4.14 -0.44 -16.73
N VAL A 60 -3.90 -1.73 -16.98
CA VAL A 60 -2.79 -2.16 -17.84
C VAL A 60 -2.95 -1.65 -19.27
N LYS A 61 -4.18 -1.67 -19.81
CA LYS A 61 -4.47 -1.11 -21.15
C LYS A 61 -4.22 0.41 -21.17
N GLU A 62 -4.64 1.11 -20.12
CA GLU A 62 -4.43 2.56 -19.99
C GLU A 62 -2.94 2.92 -19.92
N TYR A 63 -2.16 2.23 -19.07
CA TYR A 63 -0.72 2.48 -18.97
C TYR A 63 0.02 2.25 -20.29
N LYS A 64 -0.34 1.20 -21.04
CA LYS A 64 0.21 0.94 -22.36
C LYS A 64 -0.20 2.01 -23.39
N ALA A 65 -1.44 2.48 -23.33
CA ALA A 65 -1.92 3.55 -24.20
C ALA A 65 -1.16 4.85 -23.97
N ASP A 66 -0.97 5.25 -22.70
CA ASP A 66 -0.21 6.46 -22.35
C ASP A 66 1.25 6.37 -22.80
N GLU A 67 1.90 5.22 -22.57
CA GLU A 67 3.29 5.00 -23.00
C GLU A 67 3.43 5.10 -24.53
N ASN A 68 2.53 4.45 -25.26
CA ASN A 68 2.50 4.50 -26.71
C ASN A 68 2.23 5.92 -27.24
N GLU A 69 1.37 6.69 -26.55
CA GLU A 69 1.07 8.07 -26.93
C GLU A 69 2.30 8.97 -26.72
N LEU A 70 3.01 8.84 -25.62
CA LEU A 70 4.28 9.56 -25.39
C LEU A 70 5.32 9.24 -26.45
N ILE A 71 5.48 7.96 -26.83
CA ILE A 71 6.39 7.54 -27.90
C ILE A 71 5.96 8.16 -29.21
N ARG A 72 4.65 8.15 -29.54
CA ARG A 72 4.11 8.75 -30.75
C ARG A 72 4.39 10.25 -30.81
N MET A 73 4.15 10.98 -29.72
CA MET A 73 4.40 12.43 -29.64
C MET A 73 5.89 12.76 -29.81
N ARG A 74 6.79 12.02 -29.17
CA ARG A 74 8.25 12.20 -29.33
C ARG A 74 8.69 11.95 -30.75
N ARG A 75 8.17 10.92 -31.44
CA ARG A 75 8.47 10.62 -32.83
C ARG A 75 7.95 11.71 -33.77
N ALA A 76 6.72 12.18 -33.53
CA ALA A 76 6.12 13.26 -34.33
C ALA A 76 6.91 14.58 -34.19
N ALA A 77 7.30 14.95 -32.99
CA ALA A 77 8.13 16.13 -32.74
C ALA A 77 9.47 16.03 -33.45
N LYS A 78 10.14 14.87 -33.38
CA LYS A 78 11.40 14.64 -34.12
C LYS A 78 11.22 14.74 -35.63
N ALA A 79 10.14 14.21 -36.19
CA ALA A 79 9.84 14.28 -37.62
C ALA A 79 9.57 15.71 -38.11
N SER A 80 8.95 16.56 -37.27
CA SER A 80 8.68 17.97 -37.55
C SER A 80 9.83 18.91 -37.18
N GLY A 81 10.99 18.40 -36.69
CA GLY A 81 12.11 19.22 -36.25
C GLY A 81 11.88 19.97 -34.95
N ASN A 82 10.80 19.67 -34.23
CA ASN A 82 10.45 20.32 -32.98
C ASN A 82 11.04 19.57 -31.76
N ILE A 83 11.15 20.28 -30.62
CA ILE A 83 11.57 19.70 -29.35
C ILE A 83 10.32 19.26 -28.58
N PHE A 84 10.27 17.98 -28.19
CA PHE A 84 9.23 17.48 -27.29
C PHE A 84 9.67 17.71 -25.83
N VAL A 85 8.81 18.37 -25.06
CA VAL A 85 8.98 18.55 -23.62
C VAL A 85 8.13 17.54 -22.90
N ASP A 86 8.76 16.67 -22.09
CA ASP A 86 8.05 15.70 -21.28
C ASP A 86 7.16 16.39 -20.23
N PRO A 87 5.96 15.83 -19.94
CA PRO A 87 5.07 16.41 -18.93
C PRO A 87 5.71 16.40 -17.54
N GLU A 88 5.48 17.47 -16.78
CA GLU A 88 6.00 17.55 -15.41
C GLU A 88 5.45 16.44 -14.51
N PRO A 89 6.30 15.83 -13.65
CA PRO A 89 5.87 14.78 -12.73
C PRO A 89 4.87 15.32 -11.71
N LYS A 90 3.77 14.60 -11.52
CA LYS A 90 2.71 14.96 -10.55
C LYS A 90 2.97 14.40 -9.15
N VAL A 91 3.76 13.34 -9.04
CA VAL A 91 4.03 12.59 -7.81
C VAL A 91 5.53 12.38 -7.66
N ALA A 92 6.03 12.53 -6.43
CA ALA A 92 7.37 12.12 -6.05
C ALA A 92 7.34 11.09 -4.92
N VAL A 93 8.29 10.18 -4.92
CA VAL A 93 8.67 9.41 -3.72
C VAL A 93 9.72 10.20 -2.99
N VAL A 94 9.54 10.35 -1.67
CA VAL A 94 10.46 11.07 -0.80
C VAL A 94 10.95 10.14 0.30
N ILE A 95 12.26 10.03 0.45
CA ILE A 95 12.94 9.13 1.38
C ILE A 95 13.85 9.95 2.29
N ARG A 96 13.78 9.73 3.58
CA ARG A 96 14.70 10.35 4.53
C ARG A 96 16.01 9.58 4.62
N ILE A 97 17.15 10.24 4.41
CA ILE A 97 18.49 9.63 4.43
C ILE A 97 19.34 10.04 5.64
N ARG A 98 18.92 11.07 6.38
CA ARG A 98 19.65 11.56 7.57
C ARG A 98 18.88 11.32 8.87
N GLY A 99 19.63 11.17 9.96
CA GLY A 99 19.10 10.92 11.29
C GLY A 99 18.25 12.07 11.87
N ILE A 100 17.77 11.86 13.11
CA ILE A 100 16.84 12.79 13.78
C ILE A 100 17.54 13.85 14.65
N LEU A 101 18.78 13.61 15.02
CA LEU A 101 19.55 14.50 15.88
C LEU A 101 20.16 15.68 15.08
N GLY A 102 20.35 16.82 15.72
CA GLY A 102 21.01 17.98 15.12
C GLY A 102 20.22 18.71 14.02
N ASN A 103 18.91 18.48 13.89
CA ASN A 103 18.09 19.13 12.88
C ASN A 103 17.50 20.43 13.41
N ALA A 104 17.58 21.51 12.59
CA ALA A 104 16.95 22.78 12.90
C ALA A 104 15.42 22.63 13.11
N PRO A 105 14.78 23.43 13.98
CA PRO A 105 13.35 23.32 14.29
C PRO A 105 12.44 23.38 13.05
N LYS A 106 12.74 24.27 12.11
CA LYS A 106 12.02 24.44 10.83
C LYS A 106 12.08 23.15 9.99
N VAL A 107 13.26 22.56 9.82
CA VAL A 107 13.49 21.32 9.08
C VAL A 107 12.75 20.16 9.76
N ARG A 108 12.87 20.06 11.10
CA ARG A 108 12.17 19.04 11.89
C ARG A 108 10.65 19.10 11.67
N LYS A 109 10.07 20.29 11.68
CA LYS A 109 8.62 20.47 11.47
C LYS A 109 8.20 20.06 10.06
N ILE A 110 8.97 20.43 9.03
CA ILE A 110 8.68 20.03 7.65
C ILE A 110 8.75 18.51 7.49
N LEU A 111 9.79 17.86 8.01
CA LEU A 111 9.92 16.41 7.97
C LEU A 111 8.77 15.69 8.72
N GLN A 112 8.25 16.27 9.80
CA GLN A 112 7.05 15.77 10.49
C GLN A 112 5.79 15.89 9.63
N LEU A 113 5.60 17.03 8.96
CA LEU A 113 4.48 17.26 8.04
C LEU A 113 4.51 16.29 6.86
N LEU A 114 5.70 15.98 6.34
CA LEU A 114 5.91 14.96 5.31
C LEU A 114 5.84 13.53 5.87
N ARG A 115 5.60 13.33 7.17
CA ARG A 115 5.57 12.03 7.87
C ARG A 115 6.90 11.25 7.84
N LEU A 116 8.02 11.93 7.59
CA LEU A 116 9.37 11.38 7.54
C LEU A 116 10.05 11.50 8.92
N ARG A 117 9.51 10.82 9.93
CA ARG A 117 10.00 10.94 11.32
C ARG A 117 11.28 10.16 11.58
N GLN A 118 11.51 9.06 10.87
CA GLN A 118 12.67 8.18 11.04
C GLN A 118 13.48 8.11 9.75
N ILE A 119 14.75 7.74 9.86
CA ILE A 119 15.61 7.43 8.72
C ILE A 119 15.01 6.27 7.90
N HIS A 120 15.23 6.31 6.59
CA HIS A 120 14.74 5.32 5.61
C HIS A 120 13.20 5.20 5.51
N ASN A 121 12.45 6.11 6.14
CA ASN A 121 11.02 6.21 5.85
C ASN A 121 10.82 6.81 4.46
N ALA A 122 9.93 6.21 3.70
CA ALA A 122 9.51 6.67 2.38
C ALA A 122 8.01 7.02 2.37
N VAL A 123 7.65 8.06 1.63
CA VAL A 123 6.26 8.49 1.42
C VAL A 123 6.05 8.94 -0.02
N PHE A 124 4.81 8.84 -0.50
CA PHE A 124 4.38 9.45 -1.75
C PHE A 124 3.86 10.85 -1.48
N VAL A 125 4.33 11.83 -2.25
CA VAL A 125 3.97 13.24 -2.13
C VAL A 125 3.49 13.75 -3.47
N ARG A 126 2.33 14.40 -3.49
CA ARG A 126 1.86 15.14 -4.68
C ARG A 126 2.69 16.40 -4.84
N LEU A 127 3.23 16.60 -6.04
CA LEU A 127 4.00 17.80 -6.37
C LEU A 127 3.06 18.97 -6.68
N ASN A 128 3.24 20.03 -5.95
CA ASN A 128 2.65 21.34 -6.18
C ASN A 128 3.63 22.42 -5.67
N LYS A 129 3.40 23.68 -5.97
CA LYS A 129 4.28 24.79 -5.56
C LYS A 129 4.63 24.76 -4.07
N ALA A 130 3.65 24.47 -3.20
CA ALA A 130 3.87 24.42 -1.75
C ALA A 130 4.75 23.23 -1.34
N THR A 131 4.47 22.02 -1.85
CA THR A 131 5.25 20.83 -1.51
C THR A 131 6.66 20.89 -2.09
N ILE A 132 6.85 21.42 -3.29
CA ILE A 132 8.18 21.65 -3.88
C ILE A 132 9.01 22.60 -3.00
N ASN A 133 8.43 23.70 -2.52
CA ASN A 133 9.12 24.60 -1.60
C ASN A 133 9.48 23.91 -0.27
N MET A 134 8.60 23.04 0.25
CA MET A 134 8.91 22.22 1.44
C MET A 134 10.07 21.26 1.17
N LEU A 135 10.09 20.59 0.02
CA LEU A 135 11.15 19.64 -0.37
C LEU A 135 12.50 20.38 -0.50
N ARG A 136 12.54 21.55 -1.14
CA ARG A 136 13.76 22.37 -1.24
C ARG A 136 14.37 22.74 0.11
N LEU A 137 13.53 23.09 1.10
CA LEU A 137 13.99 23.42 2.46
C LEU A 137 14.60 22.24 3.23
N VAL A 138 14.21 21.01 2.90
CA VAL A 138 14.71 19.79 3.57
C VAL A 138 15.59 18.93 2.66
N GLU A 139 15.97 19.45 1.51
CA GLU A 139 16.74 18.77 0.47
C GLU A 139 18.00 18.03 1.00
N PRO A 140 18.84 18.62 1.88
CA PRO A 140 20.01 17.93 2.42
C PRO A 140 19.69 16.69 3.31
N TYR A 141 18.43 16.49 3.67
CA TYR A 141 18.00 15.42 4.58
C TYR A 141 17.24 14.29 3.88
N ILE A 142 16.86 14.50 2.62
CA ILE A 142 16.00 13.62 1.86
C ILE A 142 16.60 13.27 0.50
N VAL A 143 16.10 12.18 -0.06
CA VAL A 143 16.19 11.84 -1.49
C VAL A 143 14.79 11.84 -2.03
N TYR A 144 14.58 12.47 -3.18
CA TYR A 144 13.28 12.42 -3.84
C TYR A 144 13.42 12.36 -5.35
N GLY A 145 12.38 11.92 -6.02
CA GLY A 145 12.32 11.84 -7.46
C GLY A 145 11.04 11.18 -7.94
N GLU A 146 10.94 11.00 -9.24
CA GLU A 146 9.78 10.46 -9.91
C GLU A 146 9.76 8.92 -9.88
N PRO A 147 8.74 8.29 -9.25
CA PRO A 147 8.64 6.84 -9.23
C PRO A 147 8.03 6.33 -10.54
N ASN A 148 8.62 5.29 -11.12
CA ASN A 148 7.98 4.53 -12.17
C ASN A 148 6.91 3.57 -11.60
N LEU A 149 6.04 3.05 -12.46
CA LEU A 149 4.97 2.13 -12.06
C LEU A 149 5.49 0.89 -11.32
N LYS A 150 6.64 0.33 -11.76
CA LYS A 150 7.29 -0.82 -11.12
C LYS A 150 7.68 -0.51 -9.68
N THR A 151 8.27 0.65 -9.43
CA THR A 151 8.68 1.10 -8.10
C THR A 151 7.47 1.33 -7.18
N VAL A 152 6.41 1.98 -7.68
CA VAL A 152 5.18 2.16 -6.91
C VAL A 152 4.58 0.82 -6.51
N LYS A 153 4.45 -0.11 -7.45
CA LYS A 153 3.96 -1.48 -7.18
C LYS A 153 4.82 -2.17 -6.13
N GLN A 154 6.12 -2.21 -6.30
CA GLN A 154 7.03 -2.89 -5.38
C GLN A 154 6.99 -2.30 -3.97
N LEU A 155 6.96 -0.98 -3.84
CA LEU A 155 6.86 -0.30 -2.55
C LEU A 155 5.55 -0.68 -1.82
N ILE A 156 4.43 -0.69 -2.53
CA ILE A 156 3.13 -1.01 -1.93
C ILE A 156 3.03 -2.51 -1.60
N TYR A 157 3.44 -3.40 -2.51
CA TYR A 157 3.35 -4.85 -2.29
C TYR A 157 4.34 -5.38 -1.24
N LYS A 158 5.58 -4.90 -1.24
CA LYS A 158 6.62 -5.40 -0.31
C LYS A 158 6.66 -4.68 1.03
N ARG A 159 6.39 -3.37 1.05
CA ARG A 159 6.55 -2.50 2.22
C ARG A 159 5.26 -1.75 2.60
N GLY A 160 4.13 -2.09 1.96
CA GLY A 160 2.84 -1.43 2.18
C GLY A 160 2.19 -1.86 3.50
N PHE A 161 1.83 -0.87 4.30
CA PHE A 161 1.00 -1.02 5.49
C PHE A 161 -0.09 0.04 5.45
N GLY A 162 -1.29 -0.33 5.87
CA GLY A 162 -2.42 0.57 6.03
C GLY A 162 -2.50 1.17 7.43
N LYS A 163 -3.04 2.37 7.52
CA LYS A 163 -3.40 3.03 8.78
C LYS A 163 -4.89 2.83 9.03
N ILE A 164 -5.23 1.96 9.98
CA ILE A 164 -6.61 1.70 10.42
C ILE A 164 -6.68 1.95 11.92
N ASN A 165 -7.62 2.78 12.37
CA ASN A 165 -7.79 3.15 13.78
C ASN A 165 -6.47 3.60 14.45
N LYS A 166 -5.66 4.40 13.73
CA LYS A 166 -4.32 4.87 14.16
C LYS A 166 -3.28 3.75 14.33
N GLN A 167 -3.59 2.50 13.97
CA GLN A 167 -2.69 1.35 14.02
C GLN A 167 -2.08 1.05 12.65
N ARG A 168 -0.88 0.45 12.66
CA ARG A 168 -0.18 0.00 11.46
C ARG A 168 -0.55 -1.45 11.17
N ILE A 169 -1.33 -1.69 10.11
CA ILE A 169 -1.82 -3.02 9.72
C ILE A 169 -1.24 -3.40 8.36
N PRO A 170 -0.71 -4.63 8.18
CA PRO A 170 -0.22 -5.08 6.88
C PRO A 170 -1.37 -5.18 5.87
N ILE A 171 -1.10 -4.83 4.63
CA ILE A 171 -2.05 -4.96 3.52
C ILE A 171 -1.98 -6.40 3.01
N ALA A 172 -2.55 -7.33 3.77
CA ALA A 172 -2.55 -8.75 3.42
C ALA A 172 -3.70 -9.14 2.47
N ASP A 173 -4.82 -8.42 2.52
CA ASP A 173 -6.01 -8.69 1.72
C ASP A 173 -6.68 -7.39 1.26
N ASN A 174 -7.36 -7.45 0.12
CA ASN A 174 -8.10 -6.31 -0.43
C ASN A 174 -9.22 -5.82 0.49
N SER A 175 -9.77 -6.68 1.35
CA SER A 175 -10.77 -6.29 2.35
C SER A 175 -10.30 -5.21 3.32
N VAL A 176 -9.00 -5.13 3.59
CA VAL A 176 -8.37 -4.09 4.43
C VAL A 176 -8.47 -2.73 3.75
N ILE A 177 -8.24 -2.70 2.44
CA ILE A 177 -8.34 -1.49 1.62
C ILE A 177 -9.81 -1.09 1.45
N GLU A 178 -10.69 -2.03 1.09
CA GLU A 178 -12.12 -1.80 0.89
C GLU A 178 -12.78 -1.19 2.13
N LYS A 179 -12.48 -1.69 3.34
CA LYS A 179 -13.00 -1.17 4.60
C LYS A 179 -12.57 0.28 4.87
N ALA A 180 -11.36 0.65 4.50
CA ALA A 180 -10.81 1.97 4.77
C ALA A 180 -11.11 2.99 3.66
N LEU A 181 -11.00 2.57 2.40
CA LEU A 181 -11.06 3.44 1.22
C LEU A 181 -12.23 3.15 0.27
N GLY A 182 -13.11 2.21 0.61
CA GLY A 182 -14.26 1.84 -0.24
C GLY A 182 -15.19 3.01 -0.58
N LYS A 183 -15.31 4.00 0.31
CA LYS A 183 -16.03 5.26 0.06
C LYS A 183 -15.44 6.12 -1.07
N HIS A 184 -14.21 5.88 -1.44
CA HIS A 184 -13.50 6.53 -2.53
C HIS A 184 -13.36 5.63 -3.77
N ASP A 185 -14.13 4.55 -3.83
CA ASP A 185 -14.12 3.53 -4.90
C ASP A 185 -12.76 2.82 -5.08
N ILE A 186 -11.90 2.83 -4.05
CA ILE A 186 -10.64 2.09 -3.99
C ILE A 186 -10.89 0.79 -3.24
N ILE A 187 -10.95 -0.33 -3.98
CA ILE A 187 -11.37 -1.64 -3.47
C ILE A 187 -10.19 -2.61 -3.35
N CYS A 188 -9.20 -2.47 -4.22
CA CYS A 188 -8.06 -3.40 -4.30
C CYS A 188 -6.72 -2.67 -4.29
N VAL A 189 -5.64 -3.45 -4.20
CA VAL A 189 -4.26 -2.93 -4.22
C VAL A 189 -3.95 -2.25 -5.55
N GLU A 190 -4.45 -2.78 -6.69
CA GLU A 190 -4.22 -2.18 -8.00
C GLU A 190 -4.92 -0.82 -8.16
N ASP A 191 -6.13 -0.64 -7.57
CA ASP A 191 -6.79 0.68 -7.52
C ASP A 191 -5.92 1.66 -6.72
N LEU A 192 -5.35 1.20 -5.58
CA LEU A 192 -4.46 2.03 -4.76
C LEU A 192 -3.18 2.43 -5.51
N VAL A 193 -2.57 1.48 -6.23
CA VAL A 193 -1.39 1.75 -7.10
C VAL A 193 -1.74 2.75 -8.18
N HIS A 194 -2.88 2.57 -8.86
CA HIS A 194 -3.34 3.45 -9.93
C HIS A 194 -3.56 4.88 -9.42
N GLU A 195 -4.27 5.02 -8.29
CA GLU A 195 -4.55 6.32 -7.67
C GLU A 195 -3.28 7.06 -7.26
N ILE A 196 -2.29 6.36 -6.72
CA ILE A 196 -0.98 6.93 -6.37
C ILE A 196 -0.19 7.30 -7.62
N PHE A 197 -0.08 6.40 -8.61
CA PHE A 197 0.74 6.60 -9.80
C PHE A 197 0.21 7.73 -10.69
N LYS A 198 -1.10 7.74 -10.97
CA LYS A 198 -1.75 8.77 -11.79
C LYS A 198 -2.02 10.08 -11.05
N CYS A 199 -1.79 10.12 -9.72
CA CYS A 199 -2.15 11.26 -8.87
C CYS A 199 -3.63 11.64 -8.99
N GLY A 200 -4.52 10.66 -8.85
CA GLY A 200 -5.96 10.84 -9.00
C GLY A 200 -6.59 11.76 -7.94
N PRO A 201 -7.91 11.97 -8.04
CA PRO A 201 -8.65 12.88 -7.15
C PRO A 201 -8.59 12.45 -5.68
N ASN A 202 -8.51 11.14 -5.42
CA ASN A 202 -8.47 10.58 -4.07
C ASN A 202 -7.04 10.34 -3.54
N PHE A 203 -6.00 10.86 -4.23
CA PHE A 203 -4.59 10.72 -3.84
C PHE A 203 -4.35 11.03 -2.36
N LYS A 204 -4.97 12.10 -1.84
CA LYS A 204 -4.83 12.48 -0.43
C LYS A 204 -5.33 11.37 0.52
N ALA A 205 -6.47 10.77 0.21
CA ALA A 205 -7.03 9.67 1.00
C ALA A 205 -6.13 8.42 0.91
N ALA A 206 -5.71 8.04 -0.30
CA ALA A 206 -4.82 6.92 -0.58
C ALA A 206 -3.45 7.09 0.12
N SER A 207 -2.82 8.25 -0.03
CA SER A 207 -1.54 8.54 0.62
C SER A 207 -1.65 8.58 2.15
N ASN A 208 -2.75 9.10 2.73
CA ASN A 208 -2.96 9.10 4.18
C ASN A 208 -3.25 7.72 4.74
N PHE A 209 -3.91 6.85 3.98
CA PHE A 209 -4.12 5.46 4.34
C PHE A 209 -2.79 4.69 4.42
N LEU A 210 -1.88 4.93 3.49
CA LEU A 210 -0.56 4.31 3.52
C LEU A 210 0.25 4.81 4.71
N TRP A 211 0.70 3.87 5.54
CA TRP A 211 1.71 4.16 6.56
C TRP A 211 3.04 4.47 5.89
N PRO A 212 3.87 5.40 6.41
CA PRO A 212 5.22 5.61 5.87
C PRO A 212 5.97 4.28 5.73
N MET A 213 6.45 3.99 4.54
CA MET A 213 7.11 2.73 4.23
C MET A 213 8.49 2.71 4.88
N LYS A 214 8.78 1.67 5.65
CA LYS A 214 10.10 1.47 6.26
C LYS A 214 10.98 0.70 5.29
N LEU A 215 11.96 1.38 4.72
CA LEU A 215 12.95 0.78 3.83
C LEU A 215 14.19 0.35 4.62
N SER A 216 15.01 -0.49 3.98
CA SER A 216 16.34 -0.86 4.48
C SER A 216 17.39 0.17 4.07
N ALA A 217 18.59 0.12 4.63
CA ALA A 217 19.72 0.86 4.08
C ALA A 217 20.00 0.39 2.64
N PRO A 218 20.45 1.26 1.74
CA PRO A 218 20.73 0.85 0.37
C PRO A 218 21.86 -0.18 0.33
N LEU A 219 21.66 -1.24 -0.44
CA LEU A 219 22.72 -2.23 -0.72
C LEU A 219 23.90 -1.52 -1.39
N GLY A 220 25.13 -1.79 -0.91
CA GLY A 220 26.33 -1.07 -1.34
C GLY A 220 26.53 0.30 -0.67
N GLY A 221 25.66 0.67 0.27
CA GLY A 221 25.78 1.91 1.05
C GLY A 221 25.43 3.18 0.27
N TYR A 222 25.78 4.30 0.88
CA TYR A 222 25.67 5.63 0.29
C TYR A 222 27.04 6.05 -0.27
N LYS A 223 27.05 6.86 -1.33
CA LYS A 223 28.29 7.51 -1.80
C LYS A 223 28.70 8.60 -0.82
N GLN A 224 27.86 9.63 -0.70
CA GLN A 224 28.11 10.74 0.22
C GLN A 224 26.78 11.43 0.58
N LYS A 225 26.32 11.26 1.81
CA LYS A 225 25.03 11.78 2.29
C LYS A 225 24.99 13.31 2.45
N LEU A 226 26.13 13.97 2.50
CA LEU A 226 26.22 15.40 2.77
C LEU A 226 26.11 16.24 1.49
N LEU A 227 26.51 15.67 0.35
CA LEU A 227 26.47 16.32 -0.95
C LEU A 227 25.16 16.04 -1.68
N HIS A 228 24.74 16.99 -2.49
CA HIS A 228 23.61 16.82 -3.40
C HIS A 228 23.94 15.88 -4.55
N PHE A 229 22.90 15.28 -5.14
CA PHE A 229 23.05 14.33 -6.24
C PHE A 229 23.79 14.95 -7.45
N ASN A 230 23.49 16.20 -7.78
CA ASN A 230 24.16 16.93 -8.87
C ASN A 230 25.66 17.14 -8.64
N GLU A 231 26.10 17.12 -7.38
CA GLU A 231 27.50 17.24 -6.95
C GLU A 231 28.18 15.88 -6.78
N GLY A 232 27.51 14.79 -7.20
CA GLY A 232 28.00 13.41 -7.05
C GLY A 232 27.66 12.73 -5.72
N GLY A 233 26.88 13.38 -4.85
CA GLY A 233 26.38 12.82 -3.59
C GLY A 233 25.07 12.06 -3.71
N ASP A 234 24.37 11.94 -2.59
CA ASP A 234 23.12 11.17 -2.48
C ASP A 234 21.87 12.01 -2.20
N ALA A 235 22.01 13.23 -1.66
CA ALA A 235 20.90 14.05 -1.22
C ALA A 235 20.17 14.76 -2.38
N GLY A 236 18.90 15.07 -2.19
CA GLY A 236 18.14 15.95 -3.08
C GLY A 236 17.39 15.22 -4.17
N ASN A 237 17.15 15.96 -5.25
CA ASN A 237 16.38 15.48 -6.41
C ASN A 237 17.23 14.57 -7.28
N ARG A 238 16.71 13.37 -7.57
CA ARG A 238 17.35 12.39 -8.48
C ARG A 238 16.53 12.17 -9.77
N GLY A 239 15.42 12.87 -9.95
CA GLY A 239 14.54 12.61 -11.08
C GLY A 239 14.16 11.11 -11.16
N GLU A 240 14.31 10.51 -12.32
CA GLU A 240 14.03 9.08 -12.56
C GLU A 240 15.03 8.12 -11.91
N GLU A 241 16.26 8.57 -11.64
CA GLU A 241 17.32 7.77 -10.98
C GLU A 241 16.95 7.32 -9.55
N VAL A 242 15.95 7.93 -8.95
CA VAL A 242 15.39 7.50 -7.66
C VAL A 242 14.93 6.05 -7.70
N ASN A 243 14.50 5.56 -8.86
CA ASN A 243 14.00 4.19 -9.02
C ASN A 243 15.12 3.15 -8.78
N ALA A 244 16.31 3.38 -9.33
CA ALA A 244 17.47 2.52 -9.10
C ALA A 244 17.91 2.56 -7.63
N PHE A 245 17.84 3.73 -7.00
CA PHE A 245 18.14 3.89 -5.57
C PHE A 245 17.15 3.13 -4.68
N ILE A 246 15.86 3.23 -4.96
CA ILE A 246 14.80 2.52 -4.21
C ILE A 246 14.95 1.00 -4.34
N GLN A 247 15.32 0.48 -5.53
CA GLN A 247 15.54 -0.96 -5.73
C GLN A 247 16.60 -1.53 -4.77
N ARG A 248 17.62 -0.74 -4.42
CA ARG A 248 18.65 -1.12 -3.44
C ARG A 248 18.18 -1.05 -1.99
N MET A 249 17.00 -0.45 -1.72
CA MET A 249 16.46 -0.25 -0.36
C MET A 249 15.23 -1.11 -0.05
N ILE A 250 14.61 -1.74 -1.06
CA ILE A 250 13.46 -2.65 -0.91
C ILE A 250 13.97 -4.05 -0.55
#